data_ca2379416255b9c98e6c8b3677a9808c
#
_entry.id   ca2379416255b9c98e6c8b3677a9808c
#
_cell.length_a   1.000
_cell.length_b   1.000
_cell.length_c   1.000
_cell.angle_alpha   90.00
_cell.angle_beta   90.00
_cell.angle_gamma   90.00
#
_symmetry.space_group_name_H-M   'P 1'
#
loop_
_entity.id
_entity.type
_entity.pdbx_description
1 polymer ?
#
loop_
_entity_poly.entity_id
_entity_poly.type
_entity_poly.pdbx_seq_one_letter_code
_entity_poly.pdbx_strand_id
1 'polypeptide(L)'
;MKRETPALAVRAPQSSSTSRTDEQAPSAEAARLASRRNRRESVESFVVVLIGFLIWSFEAEGFVIPTGSMAPTLMGRHKEITCPECGFVYQVNADCEAESSGMGAKTGLRVTWGTCENCRFTAKVDGEPSFAGDRIYTVKAGTELPFLPAAGKVEPKRWDVTVFKLPEDPAEVRYIKRLVGMPSEVLRIHQGDLWRRDLAENAPRERLNRPPTQQLQVQVPVYDDAHRAASLRDDPRWRRWAPSVTDSWSEPTPGTFAAGRSEGWRELRYRHIVPDPEQWEAIRAGHDLLTPPRASLVTDFSSFNTDLTPQSLQHPRPASRSWFQPHWVGDLTLSLTVDVVEASGRLRLDLIEAGTSNHCEIDLASGEARLFHGDEPLGEPAATPIKAKGSYQVVFANVDDRLTLWVDGKLPFGDGRAYQSTDGETFLRPTVDDLEPARIGVQNAELAVNGLVLKRDLYYTQNPGEPDADDLLLYYGGNPRVFFDLLADPGRYADLNWRAPREFAIEAGRYMMLGDNSPWSRDSRAWGRADQTTPNDPERGWDGSGRESWEVPRALITGRAFSVYWPHFQPVWPKFRLGPDLRLPARPNLEEVRWIH
;
A
#
# COMPACT_ATOMS: atom_id res chain seq x y z
N MET A 1 70.65 41.14 25.02
CA MET A 1 71.42 40.03 25.63
C MET A 1 71.19 38.78 24.79
N LYS A 2 72.22 38.35 24.07
CA LYS A 2 72.30 37.17 23.23
C LYS A 2 72.30 35.92 24.13
N ARG A 3 71.54 34.86 23.75
CA ARG A 3 71.89 33.52 24.17
C ARG A 3 71.70 32.60 22.95
N GLU A 4 72.85 31.96 22.73
CA GLU A 4 73.18 31.06 21.63
C GLU A 4 72.46 29.72 21.76
N THR A 5 72.11 29.10 20.63
CA THR A 5 71.62 27.74 20.48
C THR A 5 72.82 26.78 20.25
N PRO A 6 72.86 25.61 20.85
CA PRO A 6 73.86 24.60 20.44
C PRO A 6 73.25 23.68 19.34
N ALA A 7 74.09 23.45 18.35
CA ALA A 7 73.86 22.54 17.23
C ALA A 7 73.82 21.08 17.65
N LEU A 8 72.81 20.32 17.27
CA LEU A 8 72.75 18.87 17.36
C LEU A 8 73.22 18.24 16.05
N ALA A 9 74.24 17.44 16.16
CA ALA A 9 74.87 16.68 15.07
C ALA A 9 73.93 15.62 14.51
N VAL A 10 73.68 15.69 13.18
CA VAL A 10 72.94 14.69 12.43
C VAL A 10 73.83 13.48 12.17
N ARG A 11 73.45 12.34 12.76
CA ARG A 11 74.05 11.03 12.49
C ARG A 11 73.41 10.46 11.24
N ALA A 12 74.14 10.15 10.19
CA ALA A 12 73.68 9.48 8.97
C ALA A 12 73.20 8.04 9.29
N PRO A 13 72.11 7.59 8.73
CA PRO A 13 71.66 6.21 8.88
C PRO A 13 72.51 5.29 8.00
N GLN A 14 72.94 4.21 8.59
CA GLN A 14 73.63 3.10 7.94
C GLN A 14 72.63 2.44 6.93
N SER A 15 73.09 2.20 5.72
CA SER A 15 72.44 1.44 4.70
C SER A 15 72.28 -0.03 5.11
N SER A 16 71.06 -0.43 5.50
CA SER A 16 70.67 -1.84 5.55
C SER A 16 70.38 -2.31 4.10
N SER A 17 71.21 -3.23 3.63
CA SER A 17 70.98 -3.96 2.40
C SER A 17 69.73 -4.82 2.53
N THR A 18 68.58 -4.35 2.02
CA THR A 18 67.44 -5.21 1.78
C THR A 18 67.74 -6.06 0.54
N SER A 19 67.87 -7.36 0.78
CA SER A 19 67.90 -8.38 -0.26
C SER A 19 66.65 -8.23 -1.14
N ARG A 20 66.82 -7.81 -2.36
CA ARG A 20 65.79 -7.97 -3.43
C ARG A 20 65.58 -9.47 -3.58
N THR A 21 64.41 -9.93 -3.13
CA THR A 21 63.87 -11.20 -3.63
C THR A 21 63.66 -11.06 -5.11
N ASP A 22 64.40 -11.81 -5.89
CA ASP A 22 64.17 -11.97 -7.34
C ASP A 22 62.75 -12.50 -7.54
N GLU A 23 61.84 -11.62 -7.88
CA GLU A 23 60.52 -11.98 -8.44
C GLU A 23 60.79 -12.58 -9.80
N GLN A 24 60.87 -13.91 -9.87
CA GLN A 24 61.03 -14.64 -11.14
C GLN A 24 59.85 -14.26 -12.04
N ALA A 25 60.16 -13.65 -13.17
CA ALA A 25 59.16 -13.35 -14.20
C ALA A 25 58.40 -14.63 -14.55
N PRO A 26 57.04 -14.57 -14.63
CA PRO A 26 56.24 -15.75 -14.90
C PRO A 26 56.67 -16.41 -16.20
N SER A 27 56.78 -17.73 -16.19
CA SER A 27 57.18 -18.48 -17.38
C SER A 27 56.32 -18.10 -18.57
N ALA A 28 56.88 -18.11 -19.80
CA ALA A 28 56.14 -17.75 -21.03
C ALA A 28 54.81 -18.55 -21.17
N GLU A 29 54.79 -19.74 -20.60
CA GLU A 29 53.59 -20.59 -20.56
C GLU A 29 52.55 -20.10 -19.55
N ALA A 30 52.95 -19.66 -18.36
CA ALA A 30 52.07 -19.05 -17.35
C ALA A 30 51.48 -17.71 -17.86
N ALA A 31 52.29 -16.90 -18.54
CA ALA A 31 51.81 -15.67 -19.19
C ALA A 31 50.80 -15.92 -20.31
N ARG A 32 50.98 -16.98 -21.12
CA ARG A 32 50.02 -17.41 -22.16
C ARG A 32 48.71 -17.94 -21.56
N LEU A 33 48.78 -18.71 -20.45
CA LEU A 33 47.60 -19.20 -19.75
C LEU A 33 46.82 -18.06 -19.08
N ALA A 34 47.50 -17.11 -18.46
CA ALA A 34 46.86 -15.91 -17.89
C ALA A 34 46.20 -15.04 -18.98
N SER A 35 46.88 -14.84 -20.11
CA SER A 35 46.29 -14.11 -21.26
C SER A 35 45.05 -14.81 -21.84
N ARG A 36 45.06 -16.16 -21.95
CA ARG A 36 43.88 -16.92 -22.37
C ARG A 36 42.73 -16.83 -21.38
N ARG A 37 43.01 -16.89 -20.09
CA ARG A 37 42.02 -16.73 -19.01
C ARG A 37 41.39 -15.34 -19.07
N ASN A 38 42.19 -14.28 -19.12
CA ASN A 38 41.71 -12.90 -19.20
C ASN A 38 40.84 -12.66 -20.45
N ARG A 39 41.25 -13.23 -21.63
CA ARG A 39 40.41 -13.15 -22.83
C ARG A 39 39.08 -13.87 -22.67
N ARG A 40 39.08 -15.03 -22.05
CA ARG A 40 37.85 -15.78 -21.78
C ARG A 40 36.94 -15.01 -20.85
N GLU A 41 37.43 -14.49 -19.73
CA GLU A 41 36.68 -13.66 -18.77
C GLU A 41 36.14 -12.38 -19.43
N SER A 42 36.92 -11.74 -20.30
CA SER A 42 36.46 -10.57 -21.07
C SER A 42 35.33 -10.92 -22.07
N VAL A 43 35.44 -12.06 -22.76
CA VAL A 43 34.41 -12.53 -23.68
C VAL A 43 33.13 -12.91 -22.91
N GLU A 44 33.26 -13.63 -21.81
CA GLU A 44 32.14 -13.99 -20.95
C GLU A 44 31.44 -12.73 -20.42
N SER A 45 32.18 -11.74 -19.92
CA SER A 45 31.62 -10.45 -19.49
C SER A 45 30.93 -9.69 -20.63
N PHE A 46 31.54 -9.65 -21.81
CA PHE A 46 30.93 -9.03 -22.99
C PHE A 46 29.65 -9.73 -23.42
N VAL A 47 29.62 -11.06 -23.40
CA VAL A 47 28.42 -11.85 -23.73
C VAL A 47 27.32 -11.58 -22.73
N VAL A 48 27.61 -11.53 -21.42
CA VAL A 48 26.63 -11.20 -20.38
C VAL A 48 26.06 -9.79 -20.57
N VAL A 49 26.93 -8.81 -20.84
CA VAL A 49 26.50 -7.42 -21.13
C VAL A 49 25.66 -7.36 -22.40
N LEU A 50 26.06 -8.07 -23.45
CA LEU A 50 25.34 -8.12 -24.72
C LEU A 50 23.97 -8.78 -24.55
N ILE A 51 23.89 -9.90 -23.84
CA ILE A 51 22.61 -10.56 -23.51
C ILE A 51 21.73 -9.62 -22.68
N GLY A 52 22.28 -8.97 -21.65
CA GLY A 52 21.56 -7.98 -20.85
C GLY A 52 21.03 -6.81 -21.70
N PHE A 53 21.85 -6.31 -22.62
CA PHE A 53 21.46 -5.26 -23.57
C PHE A 53 20.36 -5.73 -24.54
N LEU A 54 20.46 -6.95 -25.08
CA LEU A 54 19.44 -7.52 -25.96
C LEU A 54 18.10 -7.71 -25.23
N ILE A 55 18.12 -8.27 -24.01
CA ILE A 55 16.93 -8.40 -23.19
C ILE A 55 16.31 -7.02 -22.94
N TRP A 56 17.11 -6.05 -22.50
CA TRP A 56 16.66 -4.68 -22.25
C TRP A 56 16.11 -4.00 -23.51
N SER A 57 16.75 -4.18 -24.66
CA SER A 57 16.36 -3.51 -25.91
C SER A 57 15.10 -4.08 -26.55
N PHE A 58 14.86 -5.38 -26.42
CA PHE A 58 13.79 -6.07 -27.14
C PHE A 58 12.63 -6.52 -26.26
N GLU A 59 12.83 -6.76 -24.96
CA GLU A 59 11.84 -7.41 -24.12
C GLU A 59 11.42 -6.61 -22.89
N ALA A 60 12.29 -5.76 -22.36
CA ALA A 60 12.01 -4.93 -21.20
C ALA A 60 12.10 -3.45 -21.52
N GLU A 61 11.20 -2.65 -20.95
CA GLU A 61 11.21 -1.19 -21.09
C GLU A 61 11.10 -0.57 -19.69
N GLY A 62 11.88 0.50 -19.45
CA GLY A 62 11.88 1.22 -18.19
C GLY A 62 10.98 2.44 -18.24
N PHE A 63 10.17 2.66 -17.20
CA PHE A 63 9.29 3.83 -17.04
C PHE A 63 9.50 4.50 -15.69
N VAL A 64 9.25 5.80 -15.66
CA VAL A 64 9.12 6.59 -14.43
C VAL A 64 7.65 6.88 -14.21
N ILE A 65 7.16 6.71 -12.99
CA ILE A 65 5.77 6.96 -12.62
C ILE A 65 5.63 8.45 -12.22
N PRO A 66 4.99 9.30 -13.03
CA PRO A 66 4.94 10.73 -12.75
C PRO A 66 3.87 11.11 -11.72
N THR A 67 2.73 10.41 -11.73
CA THR A 67 1.51 10.77 -10.97
C THR A 67 1.14 9.72 -9.95
N GLY A 68 0.35 10.10 -8.95
CA GLY A 68 -0.04 9.25 -7.84
C GLY A 68 -1.22 8.32 -8.09
N SER A 69 -1.70 8.17 -9.32
CA SER A 69 -2.91 7.39 -9.63
C SER A 69 -2.83 5.89 -9.32
N MET A 70 -1.62 5.37 -9.09
CA MET A 70 -1.36 3.97 -8.72
C MET A 70 -0.88 3.78 -7.28
N ALA A 71 -0.89 4.83 -6.45
CA ALA A 71 -0.59 4.69 -5.02
C ALA A 71 -1.66 3.82 -4.33
N PRO A 72 -1.31 2.98 -3.35
CA PRO A 72 0.02 2.79 -2.77
C PRO A 72 0.94 1.84 -3.55
N THR A 73 0.45 1.16 -4.60
CA THR A 73 1.24 0.15 -5.31
C THR A 73 2.46 0.75 -6.01
N LEU A 74 2.29 1.88 -6.69
CA LEU A 74 3.36 2.62 -7.35
C LEU A 74 3.23 4.10 -6.98
N MET A 75 4.28 4.64 -6.40
CA MET A 75 4.31 6.05 -6.02
C MET A 75 4.67 6.92 -7.22
N GLY A 76 3.84 7.93 -7.47
CA GLY A 76 4.20 9.08 -8.30
C GLY A 76 5.17 10.01 -7.56
N ARG A 77 5.31 11.24 -8.04
CA ARG A 77 6.08 12.24 -7.30
C ARG A 77 5.42 12.47 -5.94
N HIS A 78 6.19 12.38 -4.88
CA HIS A 78 5.69 12.49 -3.51
C HIS A 78 6.73 13.11 -2.57
N LYS A 79 6.27 13.50 -1.38
CA LYS A 79 7.12 13.80 -0.22
C LYS A 79 7.02 12.64 0.76
N GLU A 80 8.14 12.25 1.35
CA GLU A 80 8.19 11.31 2.46
C GLU A 80 8.33 12.07 3.76
N ILE A 81 7.42 11.87 4.68
CA ILE A 81 7.26 12.63 5.91
C ILE A 81 7.36 11.71 7.12
N THR A 82 8.23 12.07 8.06
CA THR A 82 8.19 11.47 9.39
C THR A 82 7.27 12.32 10.27
N CYS A 83 6.18 11.75 10.74
CA CYS A 83 5.21 12.45 11.57
C CYS A 83 5.87 12.99 12.86
N PRO A 84 5.77 14.28 13.17
CA PRO A 84 6.36 14.84 14.38
C PRO A 84 5.70 14.36 15.68
N GLU A 85 4.46 13.88 15.62
CA GLU A 85 3.70 13.42 16.78
C GLU A 85 3.91 11.94 17.09
N CYS A 86 3.89 11.07 16.06
CA CYS A 86 3.94 9.63 16.29
C CYS A 86 5.17 8.94 15.69
N GLY A 87 5.99 9.64 14.91
CA GLY A 87 7.16 9.06 14.25
C GLY A 87 6.85 8.14 13.06
N PHE A 88 5.58 7.95 12.71
CA PHE A 88 5.18 7.14 11.56
C PHE A 88 5.64 7.82 10.26
N VAL A 89 6.19 7.04 9.33
CA VAL A 89 6.62 7.54 8.01
C VAL A 89 5.49 7.35 7.01
N TYR A 90 5.07 8.44 6.37
CA TYR A 90 3.99 8.42 5.39
C TYR A 90 4.34 9.27 4.16
N GLN A 91 3.65 9.03 3.06
CA GLN A 91 3.84 9.74 1.81
C GLN A 91 2.69 10.70 1.55
N VAL A 92 3.02 11.85 0.94
CA VAL A 92 2.06 12.86 0.50
C VAL A 92 2.29 13.14 -0.98
N ASN A 93 1.23 13.13 -1.78
CA ASN A 93 1.31 13.44 -3.20
C ASN A 93 1.96 14.81 -3.42
N ALA A 94 2.84 14.89 -4.41
CA ALA A 94 3.52 16.14 -4.79
C ALA A 94 3.68 16.25 -6.33
N ASP A 95 2.81 15.57 -7.09
CA ASP A 95 2.85 15.60 -8.55
C ASP A 95 2.68 17.02 -9.12
N CYS A 96 1.92 17.88 -8.43
CA CYS A 96 1.76 19.29 -8.80
C CYS A 96 3.06 20.11 -8.73
N GLU A 97 4.10 19.65 -8.02
CA GLU A 97 5.38 20.38 -7.90
C GLU A 97 6.26 20.30 -9.16
N ALA A 98 5.94 19.40 -10.09
CA ALA A 98 6.66 19.24 -11.34
C ALA A 98 5.71 18.97 -12.51
N GLU A 99 6.12 19.35 -13.71
CA GLU A 99 5.36 19.03 -14.92
C GLU A 99 5.32 17.50 -15.16
N SER A 100 4.17 17.02 -15.60
CA SER A 100 3.93 15.60 -15.89
C SER A 100 4.69 15.07 -17.11
N SER A 101 5.40 15.93 -17.83
CA SER A 101 6.20 15.59 -19.01
C SER A 101 7.39 14.66 -18.75
N GLY A 102 7.59 14.19 -17.49
CA GLY A 102 8.68 13.29 -17.11
C GLY A 102 10.06 13.92 -16.98
N MET A 103 10.26 15.15 -17.46
CA MET A 103 11.54 15.89 -17.39
C MET A 103 11.70 16.67 -16.09
N GLY A 104 10.65 16.74 -15.26
CA GLY A 104 10.75 17.30 -13.90
C GLY A 104 10.93 18.80 -13.80
N ALA A 105 10.54 19.58 -14.83
CA ALA A 105 10.50 21.04 -14.74
C ALA A 105 9.59 21.44 -13.57
N LYS A 106 10.07 22.37 -12.73
CA LYS A 106 9.33 22.83 -11.54
C LYS A 106 8.17 23.73 -11.96
N THR A 107 6.97 23.44 -11.48
CA THR A 107 5.78 24.27 -11.74
C THR A 107 5.74 25.56 -10.93
N GLY A 108 6.55 25.65 -9.87
CA GLY A 108 6.47 26.71 -8.87
C GLY A 108 5.43 26.46 -7.77
N LEU A 109 4.57 25.46 -7.92
CA LEU A 109 3.66 25.03 -6.87
C LEU A 109 4.43 24.24 -5.80
N ARG A 110 3.96 24.30 -4.55
CA ARG A 110 4.49 23.51 -3.43
C ARG A 110 3.35 22.95 -2.59
N VAL A 111 3.48 21.69 -2.23
CA VAL A 111 2.65 21.09 -1.20
C VAL A 111 3.13 21.53 0.16
N THR A 112 2.24 22.15 0.93
CA THR A 112 2.56 22.80 2.21
C THR A 112 2.10 22.05 3.43
N TRP A 113 1.08 21.20 3.31
CA TRP A 113 0.50 20.42 4.40
C TRP A 113 0.19 19.00 3.95
N GLY A 114 0.30 18.07 4.90
CA GLY A 114 -0.07 16.68 4.74
C GLY A 114 -0.52 16.08 6.06
N THR A 115 -1.41 15.09 6.03
CA THR A 115 -2.01 14.47 7.22
C THR A 115 -1.48 13.06 7.40
N CYS A 116 -1.00 12.74 8.60
CA CYS A 116 -0.42 11.43 8.94
C CYS A 116 -1.45 10.30 8.84
N GLU A 117 -1.07 9.20 8.20
CA GLU A 117 -1.89 7.97 8.10
C GLU A 117 -2.29 7.43 9.47
N ASN A 118 -1.33 7.39 10.41
CA ASN A 118 -1.48 6.70 11.68
C ASN A 118 -2.25 7.49 12.74
N CYS A 119 -1.92 8.77 12.93
CA CYS A 119 -2.50 9.56 14.02
C CYS A 119 -3.39 10.72 13.57
N ARG A 120 -3.52 10.95 12.26
CA ARG A 120 -4.29 12.05 11.66
C ARG A 120 -3.77 13.45 11.99
N PHE A 121 -2.56 13.56 12.53
CA PHE A 121 -1.93 14.86 12.73
C PHE A 121 -1.57 15.50 11.38
N THR A 122 -2.03 16.73 11.15
CA THR A 122 -1.67 17.51 9.94
C THR A 122 -0.41 18.31 10.20
N ALA A 123 0.64 17.97 9.47
CA ALA A 123 1.96 18.61 9.57
C ALA A 123 2.22 19.55 8.40
N LYS A 124 3.05 20.58 8.68
CA LYS A 124 3.60 21.44 7.63
C LYS A 124 4.75 20.73 6.93
N VAL A 125 4.66 20.59 5.60
CA VAL A 125 5.59 19.79 4.78
C VAL A 125 6.29 20.59 3.67
N ASP A 126 6.13 21.92 3.65
CA ASP A 126 6.72 22.81 2.62
C ASP A 126 8.26 22.79 2.62
N GLY A 127 8.86 22.50 3.77
CA GLY A 127 10.30 22.34 3.93
C GLY A 127 10.85 20.99 3.49
N GLU A 128 10.00 20.01 3.18
CA GLU A 128 10.45 18.67 2.78
C GLU A 128 10.61 18.57 1.26
N PRO A 129 11.68 17.90 0.76
CA PRO A 129 11.87 17.70 -0.66
C PRO A 129 10.81 16.75 -1.23
N SER A 130 10.41 16.97 -2.50
CA SER A 130 9.67 15.98 -3.24
C SER A 130 10.62 15.07 -4.02
N PHE A 131 10.28 13.78 -4.08
CA PHE A 131 11.03 12.76 -4.80
C PHE A 131 10.32 12.41 -6.11
N ALA A 132 11.09 12.12 -7.15
CA ALA A 132 10.52 11.55 -8.37
C ALA A 132 9.88 10.18 -8.05
N GLY A 133 8.84 9.84 -8.77
CA GLY A 133 8.15 8.57 -8.54
C GLY A 133 8.99 7.34 -8.90
N ASP A 134 8.41 6.20 -8.64
CA ASP A 134 9.02 4.88 -8.87
C ASP A 134 9.48 4.69 -10.31
N ARG A 135 10.56 3.96 -10.48
CA ARG A 135 11.02 3.48 -11.78
C ARG A 135 10.78 1.99 -11.88
N ILE A 136 10.06 1.62 -12.91
CA ILE A 136 9.61 0.24 -13.13
C ILE A 136 10.19 -0.34 -14.39
N TYR A 137 10.37 -1.66 -14.40
CA TYR A 137 10.54 -2.43 -15.63
C TYR A 137 9.22 -3.07 -16.04
N THR A 138 8.98 -3.08 -17.36
CA THR A 138 7.83 -3.76 -17.98
C THR A 138 8.31 -4.79 -18.97
N VAL A 139 7.63 -5.93 -19.02
CA VAL A 139 7.76 -6.92 -20.10
C VAL A 139 6.74 -6.59 -21.17
N LYS A 140 7.18 -6.53 -22.43
CA LYS A 140 6.30 -6.22 -23.56
C LYS A 140 5.24 -7.31 -23.74
N ALA A 141 4.01 -6.91 -23.95
CA ALA A 141 2.91 -7.82 -24.18
C ALA A 141 3.05 -8.55 -25.52
N GLY A 142 2.74 -9.84 -25.56
CA GLY A 142 2.91 -10.68 -26.74
C GLY A 142 4.34 -11.19 -26.97
N THR A 143 5.31 -10.84 -26.10
CA THR A 143 6.68 -11.35 -26.19
C THR A 143 6.75 -12.77 -25.64
N GLU A 144 7.42 -13.66 -26.37
CA GLU A 144 7.84 -14.97 -25.86
C GLU A 144 9.18 -14.79 -25.16
N LEU A 145 9.27 -15.14 -23.87
CA LEU A 145 10.51 -15.04 -23.12
C LEU A 145 11.49 -16.11 -23.62
N PRO A 146 12.63 -15.76 -24.29
CA PRO A 146 13.49 -16.73 -24.95
C PRO A 146 14.16 -17.71 -23.98
N PHE A 147 14.29 -17.34 -22.71
CA PHE A 147 14.87 -18.19 -21.67
C PHE A 147 13.84 -18.99 -20.88
N LEU A 148 12.54 -18.76 -21.12
CA LEU A 148 11.41 -19.43 -20.50
C LEU A 148 10.36 -19.80 -21.55
N PRO A 149 10.71 -20.63 -22.56
CA PRO A 149 9.80 -20.96 -23.67
C PRO A 149 8.52 -21.67 -23.19
N ALA A 150 8.55 -22.31 -22.03
CA ALA A 150 7.36 -22.90 -21.41
C ALA A 150 6.36 -21.85 -20.85
N ALA A 151 6.76 -20.60 -20.71
CA ALA A 151 5.89 -19.54 -20.22
C ALA A 151 4.94 -18.99 -21.30
N GLY A 152 5.17 -19.31 -22.59
CA GLY A 152 4.38 -18.82 -23.71
C GLY A 152 4.45 -17.31 -23.90
N LYS A 153 3.51 -16.76 -24.65
CA LYS A 153 3.37 -15.29 -24.83
C LYS A 153 2.89 -14.64 -23.54
N VAL A 154 3.47 -13.48 -23.21
CA VAL A 154 3.03 -12.67 -22.07
C VAL A 154 1.70 -12.01 -22.41
N GLU A 155 0.61 -12.67 -22.03
CA GLU A 155 -0.75 -12.11 -22.17
C GLU A 155 -1.18 -11.40 -20.87
N PRO A 156 -1.92 -10.29 -20.98
CA PRO A 156 -2.43 -9.57 -19.82
C PRO A 156 -3.38 -10.44 -18.99
N LYS A 157 -3.19 -10.42 -17.67
CA LYS A 157 -4.04 -11.15 -16.72
C LYS A 157 -4.73 -10.15 -15.81
N ARG A 158 -5.87 -10.55 -15.24
CA ARG A 158 -6.52 -9.77 -14.18
C ARG A 158 -5.53 -9.50 -13.06
N TRP A 159 -5.57 -8.30 -12.55
CA TRP A 159 -4.70 -7.73 -11.52
C TRP A 159 -3.28 -7.33 -11.98
N ASP A 160 -2.88 -7.61 -13.21
CA ASP A 160 -1.61 -7.10 -13.73
C ASP A 160 -1.59 -5.55 -13.71
N VAL A 161 -0.47 -4.99 -13.31
CA VAL A 161 -0.19 -3.56 -13.50
C VAL A 161 0.30 -3.36 -14.93
N THR A 162 -0.52 -2.72 -15.76
CA THR A 162 -0.40 -2.74 -17.21
C THR A 162 -0.05 -1.36 -17.75
N VAL A 163 0.91 -1.29 -18.68
CA VAL A 163 1.26 -0.08 -19.45
C VAL A 163 0.59 -0.17 -20.81
N PHE A 164 -0.10 0.90 -21.19
CA PHE A 164 -0.85 0.98 -22.45
C PHE A 164 -0.87 2.42 -23.00
N LYS A 165 -1.20 2.55 -24.27
CA LYS A 165 -1.50 3.84 -24.89
C LYS A 165 -2.96 4.19 -24.62
N LEU A 166 -3.25 5.44 -24.26
CA LEU A 166 -4.63 5.89 -24.11
C LEU A 166 -5.24 6.10 -25.51
N PRO A 167 -6.36 5.47 -25.81
CA PRO A 167 -6.97 5.58 -27.13
C PRO A 167 -7.35 7.01 -27.55
N GLU A 168 -7.64 7.87 -26.55
CA GLU A 168 -8.09 9.26 -26.76
C GLU A 168 -6.93 10.28 -26.86
N ASP A 169 -5.70 9.86 -26.56
CA ASP A 169 -4.58 10.78 -26.49
C ASP A 169 -3.78 10.77 -27.81
N PRO A 170 -3.91 11.82 -28.64
CA PRO A 170 -3.17 11.93 -29.90
C PRO A 170 -1.65 12.04 -29.70
N ALA A 171 -1.19 12.39 -28.50
CA ALA A 171 0.24 12.45 -28.16
C ALA A 171 0.83 11.09 -27.83
N GLU A 172 0.05 10.00 -27.94
CA GLU A 172 0.49 8.63 -27.63
C GLU A 172 1.09 8.48 -26.21
N VAL A 173 0.64 9.29 -25.25
CA VAL A 173 1.09 9.21 -23.86
C VAL A 173 0.77 7.84 -23.29
N ARG A 174 1.76 7.24 -22.64
CA ARG A 174 1.60 5.94 -21.99
C ARG A 174 1.02 6.11 -20.60
N TYR A 175 0.00 5.31 -20.34
CA TYR A 175 -0.67 5.22 -19.04
C TYR A 175 -0.29 3.92 -18.36
N ILE A 176 -0.35 3.94 -17.03
CA ILE A 176 -0.18 2.75 -16.21
C ILE A 176 -1.37 2.63 -15.28
N LYS A 177 -2.03 1.47 -15.31
CA LYS A 177 -3.19 1.15 -14.48
C LYS A 177 -3.22 -0.34 -14.19
N ARG A 178 -4.04 -0.73 -13.22
CA ARG A 178 -4.34 -2.12 -12.93
C ARG A 178 -5.42 -2.63 -13.87
N LEU A 179 -5.17 -3.77 -14.49
CA LEU A 179 -6.15 -4.47 -15.31
C LEU A 179 -7.15 -5.17 -14.39
N VAL A 180 -8.38 -4.71 -14.36
CA VAL A 180 -9.44 -5.26 -13.49
C VAL A 180 -10.54 -5.96 -14.28
N GLY A 181 -10.87 -5.49 -15.48
CA GLY A 181 -11.90 -6.08 -16.33
C GLY A 181 -11.31 -6.82 -17.52
N MET A 182 -11.80 -8.04 -17.75
CA MET A 182 -11.38 -8.93 -18.83
C MET A 182 -12.39 -8.89 -20.00
N PRO A 183 -12.00 -9.37 -21.20
CA PRO A 183 -12.89 -9.42 -22.34
C PRO A 183 -14.15 -10.25 -22.08
N SER A 184 -15.29 -9.80 -22.63
CA SER A 184 -16.58 -10.50 -22.62
C SER A 184 -17.20 -10.69 -21.24
N GLU A 185 -16.99 -9.72 -20.34
CA GLU A 185 -17.65 -9.72 -19.02
C GLU A 185 -18.30 -8.36 -18.71
N VAL A 186 -19.17 -8.37 -17.71
CA VAL A 186 -19.70 -7.16 -17.08
C VAL A 186 -19.03 -7.02 -15.72
N LEU A 187 -18.31 -5.92 -15.53
CA LEU A 187 -17.74 -5.55 -14.25
C LEU A 187 -18.70 -4.59 -13.53
N ARG A 188 -18.91 -4.80 -12.24
CA ARG A 188 -19.67 -3.91 -11.36
C ARG A 188 -18.77 -3.40 -10.25
N ILE A 189 -18.89 -2.11 -9.92
CA ILE A 189 -18.28 -1.50 -8.74
C ILE A 189 -19.39 -1.27 -7.72
N HIS A 190 -19.25 -1.86 -6.53
CA HIS A 190 -20.23 -1.76 -5.45
C HIS A 190 -19.54 -1.76 -4.09
N GLN A 191 -19.71 -0.69 -3.34
CA GLN A 191 -19.14 -0.48 -1.99
C GLN A 191 -17.64 -0.77 -1.86
N GLY A 192 -16.86 -0.36 -2.86
CA GLY A 192 -15.40 -0.58 -2.88
C GLY A 192 -14.96 -1.83 -3.58
N ASP A 193 -15.85 -2.78 -3.81
CA ASP A 193 -15.56 -4.08 -4.37
C ASP A 193 -15.84 -4.17 -5.86
N LEU A 194 -15.16 -5.13 -6.47
CA LEU A 194 -15.32 -5.47 -7.87
C LEU A 194 -16.06 -6.80 -8.02
N TRP A 195 -17.13 -6.78 -8.80
CA TRP A 195 -17.97 -7.95 -9.09
C TRP A 195 -17.97 -8.20 -10.59
N ARG A 196 -17.99 -9.46 -11.00
CA ARG A 196 -18.08 -9.83 -12.41
C ARG A 196 -19.23 -10.79 -12.69
N ARG A 197 -19.74 -10.77 -13.92
CA ARG A 197 -20.49 -11.85 -14.55
C ARG A 197 -20.13 -11.92 -16.03
N ASP A 198 -20.36 -13.04 -16.67
CA ASP A 198 -20.14 -13.17 -18.11
C ASP A 198 -21.12 -12.27 -18.88
N LEU A 199 -20.66 -11.65 -19.99
CA LEU A 199 -21.47 -10.72 -20.77
C LEU A 199 -22.65 -11.40 -21.43
N ALA A 200 -22.47 -12.64 -21.90
CA ALA A 200 -23.51 -13.42 -22.61
C ALA A 200 -24.52 -14.12 -21.70
N GLU A 201 -24.23 -14.23 -20.41
CA GLU A 201 -25.00 -14.99 -19.45
C GLU A 201 -25.66 -14.09 -18.42
N ASN A 202 -26.90 -14.41 -18.02
CA ASN A 202 -27.54 -13.80 -16.86
C ASN A 202 -27.20 -14.57 -15.59
N ALA A 203 -25.90 -14.93 -15.46
CA ALA A 203 -25.36 -15.68 -14.33
C ALA A 203 -25.29 -14.81 -13.07
N PRO A 204 -25.28 -15.42 -11.87
CA PRO A 204 -24.96 -14.72 -10.63
C PRO A 204 -23.61 -14.03 -10.72
N ARG A 205 -23.47 -12.91 -10.04
CA ARG A 205 -22.19 -12.19 -9.96
C ARG A 205 -21.24 -12.91 -9.00
N GLU A 206 -19.96 -12.85 -9.33
CA GLU A 206 -18.88 -13.30 -8.47
C GLU A 206 -18.10 -12.09 -7.98
N ARG A 207 -17.81 -12.02 -6.69
CA ARG A 207 -16.85 -11.05 -6.13
C ARG A 207 -15.44 -11.41 -6.60
N LEU A 208 -14.68 -10.41 -7.03
CA LEU A 208 -13.33 -10.59 -7.55
C LEU A 208 -12.31 -10.53 -6.41
N ASN A 209 -11.60 -11.59 -6.21
CA ASN A 209 -10.54 -11.71 -5.21
C ASN A 209 -9.15 -11.61 -5.81
N ARG A 210 -8.25 -10.86 -5.19
CA ARG A 210 -6.84 -10.85 -5.53
C ARG A 210 -6.13 -12.08 -4.96
N PRO A 211 -5.10 -12.62 -5.63
CA PRO A 211 -4.20 -13.60 -5.00
C PRO A 211 -3.63 -13.05 -3.68
N PRO A 212 -3.41 -13.89 -2.65
CA PRO A 212 -2.93 -13.43 -1.34
C PRO A 212 -1.65 -12.60 -1.38
N THR A 213 -0.72 -12.93 -2.30
CA THR A 213 0.53 -12.17 -2.49
C THR A 213 0.30 -10.76 -3.01
N GLN A 214 -0.67 -10.57 -3.90
CA GLN A 214 -1.04 -9.25 -4.43
C GLN A 214 -1.88 -8.46 -3.41
N GLN A 215 -2.73 -9.13 -2.66
CA GLN A 215 -3.57 -8.52 -1.62
C GLN A 215 -2.73 -7.72 -0.61
N LEU A 216 -1.64 -8.30 -0.09
CA LEU A 216 -0.79 -7.62 0.89
C LEU A 216 -0.05 -6.39 0.32
N GLN A 217 0.15 -6.33 -1.00
CA GLN A 217 0.90 -5.23 -1.65
C GLN A 217 0.10 -3.95 -1.84
N VAL A 218 -1.23 -4.05 -1.87
CA VAL A 218 -2.12 -2.91 -2.13
C VAL A 218 -2.73 -2.31 -0.88
N GLN A 219 -2.48 -2.92 0.29
CA GLN A 219 -3.11 -2.51 1.54
C GLN A 219 -2.54 -1.20 2.09
N VAL A 220 -3.44 -0.38 2.61
CA VAL A 220 -3.15 0.92 3.23
C VAL A 220 -3.16 0.77 4.76
N PRO A 221 -2.14 1.29 5.47
CA PRO A 221 -2.15 1.29 6.93
C PRO A 221 -3.35 2.05 7.50
N VAL A 222 -3.95 1.52 8.56
CA VAL A 222 -4.96 2.19 9.38
C VAL A 222 -4.37 2.61 10.70
N TYR A 223 -3.61 1.70 11.33
CA TYR A 223 -2.95 1.95 12.60
C TYR A 223 -1.78 0.98 12.85
N ASP A 224 -0.67 1.55 13.26
CA ASP A 224 0.51 0.84 13.77
C ASP A 224 0.74 1.25 15.22
N ASP A 225 0.59 0.30 16.15
CA ASP A 225 0.69 0.55 17.59
C ASP A 225 2.12 0.89 18.06
N ALA A 226 3.14 0.60 17.28
CA ALA A 226 4.51 1.04 17.54
C ALA A 226 4.67 2.57 17.43
N HIS A 227 3.74 3.22 16.75
CA HIS A 227 3.75 4.66 16.46
C HIS A 227 2.63 5.42 17.18
N ARG A 228 2.62 5.37 18.51
CA ARG A 228 1.66 6.11 19.32
C ARG A 228 2.02 7.59 19.39
N ALA A 229 1.04 8.47 19.14
CA ALA A 229 1.25 9.92 19.20
C ALA A 229 1.68 10.36 20.61
N ALA A 230 2.75 11.16 20.67
CA ALA A 230 3.34 11.59 21.94
C ALA A 230 2.36 12.38 22.80
N SER A 231 1.60 13.29 22.18
CA SER A 231 0.60 14.13 22.89
C SER A 231 -0.65 13.38 23.36
N LEU A 232 -0.86 12.13 22.90
CA LEU A 232 -2.05 11.31 23.22
C LEU A 232 -1.74 10.14 24.16
N ARG A 233 -0.48 9.80 24.31
CA ARG A 233 0.00 8.55 24.94
C ARG A 233 -0.48 8.39 26.37
N ASP A 234 -0.46 9.48 27.15
CA ASP A 234 -0.71 9.47 28.58
C ASP A 234 -2.22 9.60 28.91
N ASP A 235 -3.07 9.88 27.93
CA ASP A 235 -4.51 9.96 28.11
C ASP A 235 -5.18 8.65 27.68
N PRO A 236 -5.73 7.84 28.62
CA PRO A 236 -6.31 6.54 28.33
C PRO A 236 -7.54 6.60 27.40
N ARG A 237 -8.15 7.77 27.23
CA ARG A 237 -9.30 7.96 26.32
C ARG A 237 -8.90 7.76 24.85
N TRP A 238 -7.62 7.98 24.50
CA TRP A 238 -7.07 7.80 23.16
C TRP A 238 -6.49 6.41 22.91
N ARG A 239 -6.54 5.51 23.92
CA ARG A 239 -6.01 4.15 23.76
C ARG A 239 -6.85 3.39 22.74
N ARG A 240 -6.21 2.94 21.65
CA ARG A 240 -6.89 2.21 20.58
C ARG A 240 -7.00 0.71 20.87
N TRP A 241 -5.98 0.09 21.44
CA TRP A 241 -6.03 -1.28 21.91
C TRP A 241 -6.33 -1.30 23.40
N ALA A 242 -7.43 -1.91 23.79
CA ALA A 242 -7.85 -1.99 25.18
C ALA A 242 -8.52 -3.34 25.50
N PRO A 243 -8.32 -3.89 26.71
CA PRO A 243 -9.02 -5.09 27.13
C PRO A 243 -10.53 -4.84 27.26
N SER A 244 -11.34 -5.82 26.86
CA SER A 244 -12.80 -5.78 27.01
C SER A 244 -13.25 -5.83 28.47
N VAL A 245 -12.45 -6.49 29.31
CA VAL A 245 -12.63 -6.55 30.75
C VAL A 245 -11.38 -5.99 31.42
N THR A 246 -11.55 -5.09 32.37
CA THR A 246 -10.43 -4.49 33.11
C THR A 246 -9.50 -5.58 33.66
N ASP A 247 -8.18 -5.35 33.55
CA ASP A 247 -7.12 -6.25 34.01
C ASP A 247 -7.08 -7.65 33.39
N SER A 248 -7.87 -7.88 32.30
CA SER A 248 -7.80 -9.16 31.57
C SER A 248 -6.55 -9.28 30.70
N TRP A 249 -5.96 -8.15 30.31
CA TRP A 249 -4.67 -8.02 29.63
C TRP A 249 -3.82 -7.00 30.37
N SER A 250 -2.53 -7.25 30.46
CA SER A 250 -1.53 -6.30 30.95
C SER A 250 -0.69 -5.77 29.80
N GLU A 251 -0.07 -4.61 29.98
CA GLU A 251 0.88 -4.02 29.01
C GLU A 251 2.23 -3.83 29.72
N PRO A 252 3.06 -4.92 29.84
CA PRO A 252 4.33 -4.87 30.58
C PRO A 252 5.35 -3.92 29.95
N THR A 253 5.30 -3.74 28.65
CA THR A 253 6.06 -2.72 27.92
C THR A 253 5.15 -2.08 26.87
N PRO A 254 5.33 -0.81 26.52
CA PRO A 254 4.51 -0.14 25.52
C PRO A 254 4.43 -0.96 24.20
N GLY A 255 3.19 -1.26 23.76
CA GLY A 255 2.95 -2.04 22.54
C GLY A 255 3.07 -3.57 22.70
N THR A 256 3.35 -4.08 23.89
CA THR A 256 3.31 -5.51 24.21
C THR A 256 2.16 -5.79 25.17
N PHE A 257 1.21 -6.60 24.76
CA PHE A 257 0.06 -6.98 25.57
C PHE A 257 0.18 -8.45 25.96
N ALA A 258 0.02 -8.74 27.25
CA ALA A 258 0.13 -10.09 27.80
C ALA A 258 -1.19 -10.53 28.46
N ALA A 259 -1.62 -11.75 28.15
CA ALA A 259 -2.75 -12.40 28.79
C ALA A 259 -2.29 -13.66 29.53
N GLY A 260 -2.74 -13.81 30.78
CA GLY A 260 -2.58 -15.05 31.53
C GLY A 260 -3.74 -16.00 31.28
N ARG A 261 -3.67 -17.20 31.86
CA ARG A 261 -4.72 -18.23 31.72
C ARG A 261 -6.06 -17.79 32.29
N SER A 262 -7.14 -18.12 31.59
CA SER A 262 -8.52 -17.95 32.00
C SER A 262 -9.42 -18.95 31.30
N GLU A 263 -10.38 -19.54 32.01
CA GLU A 263 -11.38 -20.45 31.41
C GLU A 263 -12.27 -19.74 30.39
N GLY A 264 -12.60 -18.46 30.62
CA GLY A 264 -13.34 -17.61 29.68
C GLY A 264 -12.42 -16.89 28.70
N TRP A 265 -12.98 -16.48 27.59
CA TRP A 265 -12.28 -15.62 26.63
C TRP A 265 -11.88 -14.29 27.25
N ARG A 266 -10.63 -13.89 27.07
CA ARG A 266 -10.10 -12.58 27.35
C ARG A 266 -9.81 -11.90 26.04
N GLU A 267 -10.47 -10.78 25.77
CA GLU A 267 -10.35 -10.08 24.50
C GLU A 267 -9.60 -8.76 24.67
N LEU A 268 -8.68 -8.52 23.76
CA LEU A 268 -8.06 -7.23 23.50
C LEU A 268 -8.70 -6.69 22.23
N ARG A 269 -9.34 -5.50 22.31
CA ARG A 269 -10.13 -4.93 21.22
C ARG A 269 -9.51 -3.65 20.69
N TYR A 270 -9.51 -3.52 19.38
CA TYR A 270 -9.14 -2.29 18.70
C TYR A 270 -10.34 -1.37 18.57
N ARG A 271 -10.17 -0.10 18.90
CA ARG A 271 -11.12 0.98 18.66
C ARG A 271 -10.49 2.01 17.74
N HIS A 272 -11.16 2.33 16.66
CA HIS A 272 -10.62 3.32 15.72
C HIS A 272 -10.87 4.75 16.23
N ILE A 273 -10.07 5.18 17.21
CA ILE A 273 -10.16 6.52 17.82
C ILE A 273 -9.11 7.40 17.18
N VAL A 274 -9.56 8.37 16.38
CA VAL A 274 -8.69 9.35 15.70
C VAL A 274 -9.12 10.76 16.07
N PRO A 275 -8.18 11.65 16.46
CA PRO A 275 -8.53 13.04 16.69
C PRO A 275 -8.94 13.72 15.39
N ASP A 276 -10.01 14.50 15.47
CA ASP A 276 -10.36 15.45 14.42
C ASP A 276 -9.45 16.70 14.45
N PRO A 277 -9.49 17.56 13.43
CA PRO A 277 -8.65 18.76 13.40
C PRO A 277 -8.83 19.69 14.58
N GLU A 278 -10.07 19.90 15.08
CA GLU A 278 -10.35 20.79 16.22
C GLU A 278 -9.78 20.19 17.51
N GLN A 279 -9.88 18.86 17.66
CA GLN A 279 -9.27 18.14 18.78
C GLN A 279 -7.74 18.27 18.75
N TRP A 280 -7.11 18.13 17.55
CA TRP A 280 -5.66 18.34 17.42
C TRP A 280 -5.24 19.77 17.77
N GLU A 281 -6.02 20.77 17.38
CA GLU A 281 -5.75 22.17 17.75
C GLU A 281 -5.85 22.37 19.26
N ALA A 282 -6.90 21.85 19.89
CA ALA A 282 -7.08 21.94 21.35
C ALA A 282 -5.95 21.23 22.11
N ILE A 283 -5.57 20.00 21.70
CA ILE A 283 -4.48 19.23 22.32
C ILE A 283 -3.16 20.03 22.24
N ARG A 284 -2.83 20.58 21.09
CA ARG A 284 -1.60 21.38 20.91
C ARG A 284 -1.60 22.69 21.70
N ALA A 285 -2.76 23.30 21.85
CA ALA A 285 -2.91 24.53 22.63
C ALA A 285 -2.99 24.26 24.15
N GLY A 286 -3.07 22.99 24.57
CA GLY A 286 -3.27 22.63 25.98
C GLY A 286 -4.66 23.01 26.50
N HIS A 287 -5.65 23.07 25.61
CA HIS A 287 -7.04 23.39 25.94
C HIS A 287 -7.85 22.10 26.18
N ASP A 288 -8.93 22.24 26.92
CA ASP A 288 -9.91 21.18 27.08
C ASP A 288 -10.59 20.85 25.74
N LEU A 289 -10.87 19.57 25.53
CA LEU A 289 -11.57 19.11 24.35
C LEU A 289 -13.05 19.50 24.40
N LEU A 290 -13.57 20.11 23.35
CA LEU A 290 -14.99 20.42 23.21
C LEU A 290 -15.85 19.13 23.07
N THR A 291 -15.29 18.11 22.43
CA THR A 291 -15.90 16.78 22.28
C THR A 291 -14.95 15.73 22.81
N PRO A 292 -15.44 14.73 23.58
CA PRO A 292 -14.59 13.64 24.06
C PRO A 292 -14.10 12.78 22.87
N PRO A 293 -12.94 12.11 23.02
CA PRO A 293 -12.52 11.07 22.10
C PRO A 293 -13.58 9.98 21.96
N ARG A 294 -13.84 9.55 20.74
CA ARG A 294 -14.81 8.48 20.43
C ARG A 294 -14.32 7.64 19.28
N ALA A 295 -14.77 6.39 19.24
CA ALA A 295 -14.51 5.52 18.11
C ALA A 295 -15.30 5.98 16.88
N SER A 296 -14.76 5.74 15.72
CA SER A 296 -15.35 6.02 14.41
C SER A 296 -15.14 4.83 13.47
N LEU A 297 -15.88 4.79 12.39
CA LEU A 297 -15.68 3.82 11.32
C LEU A 297 -14.29 4.01 10.67
N VAL A 298 -13.67 2.91 10.28
CA VAL A 298 -12.47 2.92 9.42
C VAL A 298 -12.90 3.33 8.03
N THR A 299 -12.20 4.30 7.42
CA THR A 299 -12.56 4.80 6.09
C THR A 299 -11.46 4.56 5.05
N ASP A 300 -11.76 4.89 3.80
CA ASP A 300 -10.83 4.87 2.66
C ASP A 300 -9.72 5.93 2.73
N PHE A 301 -9.52 6.57 3.88
CA PHE A 301 -8.50 7.57 4.12
C PHE A 301 -7.11 7.09 3.70
N SER A 302 -6.39 7.97 2.97
CA SER A 302 -4.98 7.81 2.64
C SER A 302 -4.25 9.13 2.77
N SER A 303 -3.14 9.15 3.50
CA SER A 303 -2.28 10.34 3.63
C SER A 303 -1.73 10.82 2.30
N PHE A 304 -1.57 9.92 1.34
CA PHE A 304 -1.12 10.28 0.00
C PHE A 304 -2.03 11.32 -0.66
N ASN A 305 -3.32 11.31 -0.39
CA ASN A 305 -4.32 12.21 -0.95
C ASN A 305 -4.58 13.46 -0.09
N THR A 306 -3.69 13.78 0.84
CA THR A 306 -3.86 14.93 1.77
C THR A 306 -2.98 16.13 1.43
N ASP A 307 -2.48 16.21 0.22
CA ASP A 307 -1.66 17.28 -0.30
C ASP A 307 -2.42 18.61 -0.37
N LEU A 308 -2.07 19.56 0.50
CA LEU A 308 -2.61 20.90 0.44
C LEU A 308 -1.56 21.88 -0.08
N THR A 309 -1.95 22.63 -1.11
CA THR A 309 -1.17 23.76 -1.64
C THR A 309 -1.77 25.08 -1.14
N PRO A 310 -1.04 26.22 -1.18
CA PRO A 310 -1.62 27.52 -0.87
C PRO A 310 -2.85 27.86 -1.73
N GLN A 311 -2.88 27.40 -2.98
CA GLN A 311 -4.00 27.60 -3.91
C GLN A 311 -5.23 26.79 -3.48
N SER A 312 -5.06 25.53 -3.06
CA SER A 312 -6.16 24.71 -2.58
C SER A 312 -6.75 25.22 -1.25
N LEU A 313 -5.95 25.91 -0.44
CA LEU A 313 -6.43 26.56 0.78
C LEU A 313 -7.25 27.82 0.49
N GLN A 314 -6.90 28.57 -0.57
CA GLN A 314 -7.63 29.79 -0.97
C GLN A 314 -8.94 29.48 -1.72
N HIS A 315 -8.94 28.42 -2.52
CA HIS A 315 -10.08 28.00 -3.33
C HIS A 315 -10.37 26.51 -3.12
N PRO A 316 -10.84 26.12 -1.94
CA PRO A 316 -11.10 24.71 -1.65
C PRO A 316 -12.25 24.21 -2.52
N ARG A 317 -11.95 23.27 -3.41
CA ARG A 317 -12.98 22.50 -4.09
C ARG A 317 -13.56 21.49 -3.09
N PRO A 318 -14.89 21.34 -2.96
CA PRO A 318 -15.49 20.42 -2.01
C PRO A 318 -14.93 19.00 -2.11
N ALA A 319 -14.76 18.49 -3.33
CA ALA A 319 -14.25 17.15 -3.61
C ALA A 319 -12.71 17.02 -3.51
N SER A 320 -11.96 18.12 -3.38
CA SER A 320 -10.49 18.12 -3.36
C SER A 320 -9.91 18.31 -1.97
N ARG A 321 -10.73 18.23 -0.93
CA ARG A 321 -10.23 18.42 0.44
C ARG A 321 -9.64 17.13 0.98
N SER A 322 -8.47 17.26 1.52
CA SER A 322 -7.59 16.21 2.03
C SER A 322 -8.18 15.30 3.10
N TRP A 323 -9.30 15.67 3.70
CA TRP A 323 -9.98 14.88 4.74
C TRP A 323 -11.10 14.00 4.18
N PHE A 324 -11.53 14.29 2.94
CA PHE A 324 -12.73 13.70 2.39
C PHE A 324 -12.45 12.37 1.70
N GLN A 325 -12.34 11.36 2.51
CA GLN A 325 -12.28 9.96 2.13
C GLN A 325 -13.26 9.24 3.05
N PRO A 326 -14.57 9.29 2.70
CA PRO A 326 -15.65 9.04 3.63
C PRO A 326 -16.15 7.60 3.63
N HIS A 327 -15.67 6.77 2.71
CA HIS A 327 -16.24 5.45 2.52
C HIS A 327 -15.76 4.51 3.62
N TRP A 328 -16.71 3.92 4.35
CA TRP A 328 -16.40 2.85 5.28
C TRP A 328 -15.77 1.66 4.57
N VAL A 329 -14.72 1.10 5.18
CA VAL A 329 -14.01 -0.08 4.68
C VAL A 329 -14.05 -1.16 5.75
N GLY A 330 -14.80 -2.25 5.48
CA GLY A 330 -14.88 -3.45 6.32
C GLY A 330 -13.76 -4.45 6.03
N ASP A 331 -13.14 -4.35 4.85
CA ASP A 331 -12.05 -5.21 4.40
C ASP A 331 -10.74 -4.88 5.10
N LEU A 332 -10.41 -5.64 6.13
CA LEU A 332 -9.31 -5.37 7.04
C LEU A 332 -8.30 -6.51 7.10
N THR A 333 -7.08 -6.17 7.50
CA THR A 333 -5.99 -7.11 7.77
C THR A 333 -5.30 -6.75 9.07
N LEU A 334 -5.22 -7.70 9.99
CA LEU A 334 -4.51 -7.61 11.26
C LEU A 334 -3.18 -8.37 11.16
N SER A 335 -2.08 -7.67 11.43
CA SER A 335 -0.73 -8.25 11.54
C SER A 335 -0.23 -8.11 12.96
N LEU A 336 0.39 -9.16 13.50
CA LEU A 336 0.91 -9.18 14.86
C LEU A 336 2.00 -10.24 15.01
N THR A 337 2.80 -10.08 16.07
CA THR A 337 3.66 -11.15 16.60
C THR A 337 2.96 -11.79 17.80
N VAL A 338 2.89 -13.11 17.82
CA VAL A 338 2.34 -13.91 18.92
C VAL A 338 3.49 -14.63 19.63
N ASP A 339 3.73 -14.28 20.89
CA ASP A 339 4.74 -14.92 21.75
C ASP A 339 4.04 -15.93 22.68
N VAL A 340 4.05 -17.19 22.29
CA VAL A 340 3.45 -18.30 23.06
C VAL A 340 4.38 -18.68 24.19
N VAL A 341 3.91 -18.54 25.45
CA VAL A 341 4.65 -18.93 26.66
C VAL A 341 4.52 -20.42 26.90
N GLU A 342 3.29 -20.95 26.76
CA GLU A 342 2.98 -22.36 26.89
C GLU A 342 1.98 -22.81 25.80
N ALA A 343 2.28 -23.93 25.16
CA ALA A 343 1.46 -24.49 24.08
C ALA A 343 0.20 -25.17 24.63
N SER A 344 -0.75 -24.36 25.08
CA SER A 344 -2.05 -24.82 25.59
C SER A 344 -3.11 -23.75 25.37
N GLY A 345 -4.38 -24.16 25.31
CA GLY A 345 -5.53 -23.26 25.13
C GLY A 345 -5.70 -22.79 23.69
N ARG A 346 -6.40 -21.67 23.49
CA ARG A 346 -6.81 -21.18 22.18
C ARG A 346 -6.50 -19.71 22.00
N LEU A 347 -6.10 -19.35 20.78
CA LEU A 347 -5.99 -17.99 20.27
C LEU A 347 -7.10 -17.75 19.26
N ARG A 348 -7.79 -16.60 19.31
CA ARG A 348 -8.75 -16.16 18.31
C ARG A 348 -8.38 -14.78 17.77
N LEU A 349 -8.44 -14.63 16.46
CA LEU A 349 -8.28 -13.36 15.78
C LEU A 349 -9.59 -13.04 15.05
N ASP A 350 -10.23 -11.91 15.38
CA ASP A 350 -11.50 -11.50 14.80
C ASP A 350 -11.33 -10.21 13.97
N LEU A 351 -12.01 -10.17 12.84
CA LEU A 351 -12.25 -8.97 12.03
C LEU A 351 -13.76 -8.83 11.84
N ILE A 352 -14.29 -7.68 12.26
CA ILE A 352 -15.73 -7.41 12.23
C ILE A 352 -16.06 -6.64 10.96
N GLU A 353 -17.10 -7.11 10.26
CA GLU A 353 -17.63 -6.44 9.08
C GLU A 353 -19.16 -6.52 9.09
N ALA A 354 -19.84 -5.37 9.00
CA ALA A 354 -21.28 -5.25 9.08
C ALA A 354 -21.87 -5.96 10.33
N GLY A 355 -21.16 -5.90 11.47
CA GLY A 355 -21.51 -6.56 12.70
C GLY A 355 -21.25 -8.07 12.76
N THR A 356 -20.79 -8.68 11.66
CA THR A 356 -20.45 -10.10 11.63
C THR A 356 -19.00 -10.33 12.01
N SER A 357 -18.73 -11.26 12.93
CA SER A 357 -17.38 -11.70 13.30
C SER A 357 -16.85 -12.66 12.22
N ASN A 358 -15.77 -12.27 11.55
CA ASN A 358 -15.01 -13.13 10.67
C ASN A 358 -13.74 -13.50 11.41
N HIS A 359 -13.56 -14.78 11.79
CA HIS A 359 -12.49 -15.09 12.71
C HIS A 359 -11.72 -16.38 12.40
N CYS A 360 -10.52 -16.43 12.96
CA CYS A 360 -9.65 -17.59 12.98
C CYS A 360 -9.45 -18.04 14.42
N GLU A 361 -9.74 -19.30 14.74
CA GLU A 361 -9.36 -19.95 15.99
C GLU A 361 -8.18 -20.87 15.79
N ILE A 362 -7.17 -20.80 16.67
CA ILE A 362 -5.98 -21.66 16.66
C ILE A 362 -5.89 -22.36 18.02
N ASP A 363 -5.93 -23.69 18.00
CA ASP A 363 -5.63 -24.53 19.15
C ASP A 363 -4.10 -24.60 19.33
N LEU A 364 -3.60 -24.05 20.43
CA LEU A 364 -2.16 -23.92 20.67
C LEU A 364 -1.48 -25.24 21.06
N ALA A 365 -2.24 -26.27 21.43
CA ALA A 365 -1.68 -27.57 21.76
C ALA A 365 -1.43 -28.41 20.50
N SER A 366 -2.34 -28.36 19.54
CA SER A 366 -2.24 -29.12 18.28
C SER A 366 -1.66 -28.29 17.13
N GLY A 367 -1.83 -26.98 17.15
CA GLY A 367 -1.55 -26.07 16.05
C GLY A 367 -2.64 -26.09 14.98
N GLU A 368 -3.78 -26.71 15.23
CA GLU A 368 -4.91 -26.72 14.31
C GLU A 368 -5.58 -25.34 14.28
N ALA A 369 -5.74 -24.78 13.08
CA ALA A 369 -6.47 -23.54 12.86
C ALA A 369 -7.78 -23.82 12.13
N ARG A 370 -8.83 -23.03 12.45
CA ARG A 370 -10.15 -23.05 11.80
C ARG A 370 -10.58 -21.63 11.48
N LEU A 371 -11.23 -21.45 10.33
CA LEU A 371 -11.80 -20.18 9.90
C LEU A 371 -13.32 -20.21 10.03
N PHE A 372 -13.90 -19.06 10.39
CA PHE A 372 -15.34 -18.94 10.61
C PHE A 372 -15.88 -17.63 10.03
N HIS A 373 -17.07 -17.69 9.45
CA HIS A 373 -17.92 -16.55 9.13
C HIS A 373 -19.13 -16.56 10.07
N GLY A 374 -19.20 -15.61 10.99
CA GLY A 374 -20.11 -15.74 12.14
C GLY A 374 -19.78 -16.99 12.96
N ASP A 375 -20.78 -17.84 13.18
CA ASP A 375 -20.62 -19.14 13.86
C ASP A 375 -20.37 -20.29 12.88
N GLU A 376 -20.39 -20.06 11.57
CA GLU A 376 -20.28 -21.09 10.56
C GLU A 376 -18.79 -21.35 10.20
N PRO A 377 -18.31 -22.61 10.34
CA PRO A 377 -16.94 -22.95 9.95
C PRO A 377 -16.77 -22.96 8.42
N LEU A 378 -15.68 -22.39 7.93
CA LEU A 378 -15.34 -22.30 6.52
C LEU A 378 -14.38 -23.41 6.11
N GLY A 379 -14.95 -24.55 5.69
CA GLY A 379 -14.21 -25.72 5.21
C GLY A 379 -13.42 -26.46 6.30
N GLU A 380 -12.44 -27.26 5.87
CA GLU A 380 -11.63 -28.09 6.76
C GLU A 380 -10.57 -27.29 7.50
N PRO A 381 -10.21 -27.71 8.73
CA PRO A 381 -9.12 -27.09 9.48
C PRO A 381 -7.76 -27.28 8.81
N ALA A 382 -6.80 -26.44 9.16
CA ALA A 382 -5.43 -26.50 8.65
C ALA A 382 -4.40 -26.52 9.79
N ALA A 383 -3.29 -27.19 9.57
CA ALA A 383 -2.19 -27.23 10.54
C ALA A 383 -1.32 -25.96 10.43
N THR A 384 -0.98 -25.37 11.56
CA THR A 384 -0.07 -24.26 11.70
C THR A 384 1.17 -24.65 12.53
N PRO A 385 2.26 -23.90 12.47
CA PRO A 385 3.41 -24.11 13.36
C PRO A 385 3.15 -23.66 14.80
N ILE A 386 2.05 -22.95 15.11
CA ILE A 386 1.76 -22.39 16.45
C ILE A 386 1.30 -23.49 17.40
N LYS A 387 2.22 -24.39 17.76
CA LYS A 387 1.97 -25.52 18.67
C LYS A 387 3.12 -25.77 19.64
N ALA A 388 3.95 -24.80 19.86
CA ALA A 388 5.07 -24.85 20.80
C ALA A 388 5.32 -23.49 21.39
N LYS A 389 6.08 -23.42 22.48
CA LYS A 389 6.63 -22.16 22.97
C LYS A 389 7.49 -21.52 21.87
N GLY A 390 7.23 -20.24 21.55
CA GLY A 390 7.95 -19.54 20.49
C GLY A 390 7.28 -18.24 20.09
N SER A 391 7.90 -17.54 19.15
CA SER A 391 7.43 -16.28 18.57
C SER A 391 7.02 -16.53 17.12
N TYR A 392 5.82 -16.11 16.74
CA TYR A 392 5.23 -16.37 15.43
C TYR A 392 4.70 -15.08 14.82
N GLN A 393 5.05 -14.82 13.55
CA GLN A 393 4.46 -13.73 12.79
C GLN A 393 3.12 -14.19 12.22
N VAL A 394 2.05 -13.51 12.59
CA VAL A 394 0.69 -13.86 12.15
C VAL A 394 0.08 -12.69 11.40
N VAL A 395 -0.51 -12.98 10.25
CA VAL A 395 -1.34 -12.02 9.49
C VAL A 395 -2.67 -12.69 9.22
N PHE A 396 -3.75 -12.03 9.61
CA PHE A 396 -5.12 -12.49 9.36
C PHE A 396 -5.88 -11.41 8.62
N ALA A 397 -6.51 -11.76 7.51
CA ALA A 397 -7.24 -10.85 6.65
C ALA A 397 -8.66 -11.35 6.39
N ASN A 398 -9.59 -10.40 6.41
CA ASN A 398 -10.91 -10.49 5.80
C ASN A 398 -10.95 -9.47 4.67
N VAL A 399 -10.90 -9.91 3.42
CA VAL A 399 -10.84 -9.03 2.24
C VAL A 399 -11.58 -9.68 1.08
N ASP A 400 -12.47 -8.94 0.42
CA ASP A 400 -13.27 -9.39 -0.71
C ASP A 400 -14.06 -10.70 -0.40
N ASP A 401 -14.74 -10.81 0.76
CA ASP A 401 -15.43 -12.02 1.24
C ASP A 401 -14.52 -13.26 1.33
N ARG A 402 -13.25 -13.08 1.68
CA ARG A 402 -12.31 -14.17 1.83
C ARG A 402 -11.43 -14.01 3.06
N LEU A 403 -11.42 -15.05 3.90
CA LEU A 403 -10.53 -15.14 5.05
C LEU A 403 -9.21 -15.78 4.64
N THR A 404 -8.12 -15.11 4.94
CA THR A 404 -6.77 -15.57 4.65
C THR A 404 -5.89 -15.48 5.89
N LEU A 405 -5.15 -16.55 6.19
CA LEU A 405 -4.21 -16.64 7.30
C LEU A 405 -2.79 -16.87 6.78
N TRP A 406 -1.85 -16.06 7.24
CA TRP A 406 -0.41 -16.31 7.10
C TRP A 406 0.20 -16.54 8.47
N VAL A 407 1.06 -17.54 8.58
CA VAL A 407 1.89 -17.80 9.75
C VAL A 407 3.33 -17.95 9.28
N ASP A 408 4.22 -17.09 9.74
CA ASP A 408 5.61 -17.00 9.28
C ASP A 408 5.73 -16.97 7.74
N GLY A 409 4.86 -16.19 7.10
CA GLY A 409 4.80 -16.03 5.64
C GLY A 409 4.22 -17.21 4.87
N LYS A 410 3.79 -18.29 5.53
CA LYS A 410 3.16 -19.46 4.91
C LYS A 410 1.63 -19.36 4.99
N LEU A 411 0.95 -19.93 4.00
CA LEU A 411 -0.49 -19.96 3.85
C LEU A 411 -1.07 -21.35 4.23
N PRO A 412 -1.47 -21.59 5.50
CA PRO A 412 -2.02 -22.87 5.91
C PRO A 412 -3.29 -23.28 5.14
N PHE A 413 -4.09 -22.29 4.74
CA PHE A 413 -5.34 -22.50 3.98
C PHE A 413 -5.18 -22.26 2.47
N GLY A 414 -3.94 -22.21 1.93
CA GLY A 414 -3.70 -21.86 0.52
C GLY A 414 -4.20 -20.45 0.23
N ASP A 415 -5.02 -20.29 -0.81
CA ASP A 415 -5.55 -18.96 -1.21
C ASP A 415 -6.63 -18.42 -0.25
N GLY A 416 -6.89 -19.09 0.88
CA GLY A 416 -7.90 -18.71 1.87
C GLY A 416 -9.21 -19.47 1.72
N ARG A 417 -10.25 -18.98 2.41
CA ARG A 417 -11.61 -19.53 2.36
C ARG A 417 -12.59 -18.41 2.05
N ALA A 418 -13.24 -18.50 0.90
CA ALA A 418 -14.28 -17.57 0.51
C ALA A 418 -15.60 -17.91 1.22
N TYR A 419 -16.37 -16.88 1.48
CA TYR A 419 -17.74 -16.92 1.93
C TYR A 419 -18.56 -15.93 1.06
N GLN A 420 -19.81 -15.72 1.36
CA GLN A 420 -20.63 -14.75 0.64
C GLN A 420 -21.42 -13.92 1.64
N SER A 421 -21.02 -12.66 1.81
CA SER A 421 -21.69 -11.70 2.70
C SER A 421 -22.91 -11.06 2.04
N THR A 422 -22.86 -10.89 0.70
CA THR A 422 -23.90 -10.24 -0.11
C THR A 422 -23.94 -10.84 -1.50
N ASP A 423 -24.99 -10.55 -2.25
CA ASP A 423 -25.20 -10.93 -3.66
C ASP A 423 -24.65 -9.89 -4.66
N GLY A 424 -23.99 -8.84 -4.15
CA GLY A 424 -23.53 -7.70 -4.96
C GLY A 424 -24.66 -6.74 -5.35
N GLU A 425 -25.86 -6.91 -4.81
CA GLU A 425 -27.02 -6.02 -4.96
C GLU A 425 -27.32 -5.29 -3.64
N THR A 426 -27.20 -6.01 -2.52
CA THR A 426 -27.53 -5.52 -1.19
C THR A 426 -26.36 -4.73 -0.63
N PHE A 427 -26.62 -3.55 -0.07
CA PHE A 427 -25.63 -2.75 0.64
C PHE A 427 -25.32 -3.36 2.01
N LEU A 428 -24.06 -3.62 2.28
CA LEU A 428 -23.57 -3.88 3.62
C LEU A 428 -23.64 -2.60 4.44
N ARG A 429 -24.14 -2.72 5.66
CA ARG A 429 -24.35 -1.58 6.57
C ARG A 429 -23.49 -1.73 7.79
N PRO A 430 -22.64 -0.76 8.12
CA PRO A 430 -21.87 -0.82 9.36
C PRO A 430 -22.79 -0.78 10.57
N THR A 431 -22.35 -1.41 11.64
CA THR A 431 -23.02 -1.47 12.93
C THR A 431 -22.13 -0.89 14.03
N VAL A 432 -22.62 -0.85 15.27
CA VAL A 432 -21.81 -0.40 16.40
C VAL A 432 -20.59 -1.29 16.66
N ASP A 433 -20.63 -2.55 16.25
CA ASP A 433 -19.50 -3.48 16.38
C ASP A 433 -18.34 -3.12 15.44
N ASP A 434 -18.63 -2.45 14.32
CA ASP A 434 -17.62 -1.96 13.36
C ASP A 434 -16.80 -0.77 13.90
N LEU A 435 -17.15 -0.22 15.05
CA LEU A 435 -16.33 0.75 15.79
C LEU A 435 -15.19 0.06 16.56
N GLU A 436 -15.28 -1.27 16.77
CA GLU A 436 -14.26 -2.15 17.35
C GLU A 436 -13.92 -3.29 16.37
N PRO A 437 -13.41 -2.96 15.16
CA PRO A 437 -13.40 -3.88 14.01
C PRO A 437 -12.35 -4.99 14.10
N ALA A 438 -11.44 -4.97 15.09
CA ALA A 438 -10.45 -6.04 15.25
C ALA A 438 -10.35 -6.45 16.72
N ARG A 439 -10.28 -7.77 16.97
CA ARG A 439 -10.20 -8.32 18.32
C ARG A 439 -9.19 -9.47 18.38
N ILE A 440 -8.52 -9.63 19.52
CA ILE A 440 -7.60 -10.74 19.82
C ILE A 440 -8.11 -11.41 21.08
N GLY A 441 -8.57 -12.65 20.96
CA GLY A 441 -9.13 -13.45 22.05
C GLY A 441 -8.16 -14.53 22.51
N VAL A 442 -8.07 -14.77 23.82
CA VAL A 442 -7.25 -15.82 24.42
C VAL A 442 -8.08 -16.59 25.43
N GLN A 443 -8.02 -17.92 25.40
CA GLN A 443 -8.71 -18.80 26.34
C GLN A 443 -7.80 -19.95 26.78
N ASN A 444 -7.68 -20.19 28.08
CA ASN A 444 -6.85 -21.24 28.69
C ASN A 444 -5.37 -21.21 28.24
N ALA A 445 -4.89 -20.07 27.75
CA ALA A 445 -3.54 -19.89 27.24
C ALA A 445 -2.80 -18.78 27.99
N GLU A 446 -1.48 -18.83 27.92
CA GLU A 446 -0.58 -17.77 28.38
C GLU A 446 0.29 -17.35 27.21
N LEU A 447 0.09 -16.12 26.76
CA LEU A 447 0.81 -15.56 25.61
C LEU A 447 0.92 -14.03 25.71
N ALA A 448 1.81 -13.47 24.89
CA ALA A 448 1.86 -12.04 24.65
C ALA A 448 1.71 -11.77 23.14
N VAL A 449 1.21 -10.57 22.82
CA VAL A 449 1.15 -10.06 21.44
C VAL A 449 1.78 -8.70 21.36
N ASN A 450 2.47 -8.45 20.24
CA ASN A 450 3.13 -7.16 19.96
C ASN A 450 3.17 -6.90 18.45
N GLY A 451 3.66 -5.72 18.04
CA GLY A 451 3.73 -5.35 16.64
C GLY A 451 2.36 -5.31 15.97
N LEU A 452 1.33 -4.82 16.68
CA LEU A 452 -0.04 -4.77 16.20
C LEU A 452 -0.20 -3.73 15.11
N VAL A 453 -0.48 -4.19 13.88
CA VAL A 453 -0.74 -3.33 12.71
C VAL A 453 -2.06 -3.71 12.09
N LEU A 454 -2.95 -2.73 11.97
CA LEU A 454 -4.21 -2.85 11.23
C LEU A 454 -4.06 -2.15 9.88
N LYS A 455 -4.44 -2.82 8.80
CA LYS A 455 -4.49 -2.29 7.44
C LYS A 455 -5.88 -2.49 6.86
N ARG A 456 -6.21 -1.72 5.83
CA ARG A 456 -7.42 -1.88 5.02
C ARG A 456 -7.09 -2.20 3.57
N ASP A 457 -8.03 -2.77 2.84
CA ASP A 457 -7.90 -2.94 1.38
C ASP A 457 -8.21 -1.64 0.62
N LEU A 458 -8.00 -1.66 -0.69
CA LEU A 458 -8.39 -0.57 -1.58
C LEU A 458 -9.92 -0.48 -1.66
N TYR A 459 -10.42 0.74 -1.67
CA TYR A 459 -11.84 1.02 -1.95
C TYR A 459 -11.97 1.61 -3.35
N TYR A 460 -12.61 0.90 -4.27
CA TYR A 460 -12.89 1.40 -5.60
C TYR A 460 -14.19 2.22 -5.61
N THR A 461 -14.07 3.54 -5.76
CA THR A 461 -15.23 4.42 -5.92
C THR A 461 -15.88 4.21 -7.29
N GLN A 462 -17.19 4.42 -7.38
CA GLN A 462 -17.91 4.29 -8.66
C GLN A 462 -17.51 5.37 -9.66
N ASN A 463 -17.22 6.57 -9.18
CA ASN A 463 -16.73 7.70 -9.97
C ASN A 463 -15.49 8.32 -9.31
N PRO A 464 -14.43 8.63 -10.07
CA PRO A 464 -13.29 9.35 -9.52
C PRO A 464 -13.70 10.73 -9.01
N GLY A 465 -13.22 11.09 -7.81
CA GLY A 465 -13.44 12.41 -7.22
C GLY A 465 -14.86 12.66 -6.68
N GLU A 466 -15.73 11.66 -6.69
CA GLU A 466 -17.09 11.75 -6.17
C GLU A 466 -17.33 10.68 -5.10
N PRO A 467 -18.07 10.99 -4.03
CA PRO A 467 -18.51 9.97 -3.08
C PRO A 467 -19.64 9.11 -3.66
N ASP A 468 -19.75 7.87 -3.15
CA ASP A 468 -20.78 6.91 -3.58
C ASP A 468 -22.14 7.12 -2.93
N ALA A 469 -22.30 8.14 -2.08
CA ALA A 469 -23.58 8.58 -1.54
C ALA A 469 -23.80 10.07 -1.78
N ASP A 470 -25.01 10.43 -2.22
CA ASP A 470 -25.33 11.79 -2.67
C ASP A 470 -25.29 12.82 -1.55
N ASP A 471 -25.65 12.43 -0.34
CA ASP A 471 -25.72 13.31 0.84
C ASP A 471 -24.40 13.40 1.63
N LEU A 472 -23.39 12.56 1.33
CA LEU A 472 -22.07 12.69 1.93
C LEU A 472 -21.44 14.07 1.73
N LEU A 473 -21.66 14.68 0.57
CA LEU A 473 -21.20 16.04 0.29
C LEU A 473 -21.82 17.09 1.21
N LEU A 474 -23.07 16.87 1.65
CA LEU A 474 -23.75 17.76 2.60
C LEU A 474 -23.08 17.71 3.99
N TYR A 475 -22.73 16.52 4.45
CA TYR A 475 -22.02 16.36 5.72
C TYR A 475 -20.61 16.96 5.67
N TYR A 476 -20.00 16.91 4.50
CA TYR A 476 -18.70 17.51 4.27
C TYR A 476 -18.73 19.04 4.12
N GLY A 477 -19.85 19.64 3.75
CA GLY A 477 -20.13 21.04 3.38
C GLY A 477 -19.36 22.19 4.08
N GLY A 478 -18.15 21.95 4.55
CA GLY A 478 -17.25 22.91 5.19
C GLY A 478 -17.12 22.76 6.69
N ASN A 479 -17.85 21.85 7.33
CA ASN A 479 -17.72 21.59 8.75
C ASN A 479 -17.18 20.16 9.03
N PRO A 480 -15.87 20.02 9.25
CA PRO A 480 -15.25 18.72 9.53
C PRO A 480 -15.91 17.98 10.69
N ARG A 481 -16.36 18.70 11.72
CA ARG A 481 -16.98 18.12 12.91
C ARG A 481 -18.21 17.30 12.56
N VAL A 482 -19.10 17.82 11.71
CA VAL A 482 -20.32 17.10 11.29
C VAL A 482 -19.97 15.81 10.57
N PHE A 483 -18.91 15.81 9.78
CA PHE A 483 -18.40 14.61 9.12
C PHE A 483 -17.87 13.56 10.11
N PHE A 484 -17.06 13.98 11.10
CA PHE A 484 -16.56 13.06 12.13
C PHE A 484 -17.68 12.58 13.06
N ASP A 485 -18.73 13.40 13.30
CA ASP A 485 -19.94 12.98 14.00
C ASP A 485 -20.68 11.86 13.26
N LEU A 486 -20.75 11.95 11.92
CA LEU A 486 -21.35 10.91 11.08
C LEU A 486 -20.57 9.59 11.15
N LEU A 487 -19.24 9.63 11.07
CA LEU A 487 -18.39 8.45 11.14
C LEU A 487 -18.43 7.75 12.50
N ALA A 488 -18.77 8.47 13.56
CA ALA A 488 -18.93 7.92 14.89
C ALA A 488 -20.35 7.36 15.18
N ASP A 489 -21.26 7.47 14.21
CA ASP A 489 -22.64 6.97 14.31
C ASP A 489 -22.94 6.03 13.14
N PRO A 490 -22.61 4.73 13.24
CA PRO A 490 -22.83 3.76 12.17
C PRO A 490 -24.29 3.69 11.69
N GLY A 491 -25.28 3.92 12.57
CA GLY A 491 -26.69 3.92 12.19
C GLY A 491 -27.01 5.06 11.21
N ARG A 492 -26.59 6.28 11.52
CA ARG A 492 -26.76 7.42 10.61
C ARG A 492 -25.97 7.24 9.31
N TYR A 493 -24.76 6.65 9.40
CA TYR A 493 -23.96 6.35 8.22
C TYR A 493 -24.65 5.32 7.32
N ALA A 494 -25.26 4.29 7.91
CA ALA A 494 -25.99 3.25 7.17
C ALA A 494 -27.24 3.78 6.45
N ASP A 495 -27.84 4.87 6.95
CA ASP A 495 -29.04 5.49 6.38
C ASP A 495 -28.76 6.52 5.27
N LEU A 496 -27.48 6.69 4.87
CA LEU A 496 -27.13 7.56 3.76
C LEU A 496 -27.80 7.10 2.44
N ASN A 497 -28.00 8.06 1.55
CA ASN A 497 -28.57 7.81 0.22
C ASN A 497 -27.49 7.30 -0.74
N TRP A 498 -27.21 5.99 -0.67
CA TRP A 498 -26.22 5.31 -1.48
C TRP A 498 -26.64 5.22 -2.94
N ARG A 499 -25.71 5.52 -3.85
CA ARG A 499 -25.91 5.41 -5.28
C ARG A 499 -26.03 3.95 -5.71
N ALA A 500 -26.87 3.70 -6.71
CA ALA A 500 -26.93 2.38 -7.33
C ALA A 500 -25.56 1.96 -7.87
N PRO A 501 -25.19 0.67 -7.79
CA PRO A 501 -23.92 0.17 -8.31
C PRO A 501 -23.73 0.50 -9.80
N ARG A 502 -22.51 0.87 -10.19
CA ARG A 502 -22.18 1.15 -11.58
C ARG A 502 -21.64 -0.09 -12.28
N GLU A 503 -22.16 -0.34 -13.49
CA GLU A 503 -21.78 -1.48 -14.33
C GLU A 503 -21.06 -1.03 -15.61
N PHE A 504 -20.14 -1.89 -16.06
CA PHE A 504 -19.31 -1.69 -17.24
C PHE A 504 -19.32 -2.98 -18.06
N ALA A 505 -19.99 -2.98 -19.20
CA ALA A 505 -19.95 -4.11 -20.13
C ALA A 505 -18.67 -4.02 -20.99
N ILE A 506 -17.85 -5.06 -20.97
CA ILE A 506 -16.56 -5.11 -21.63
C ILE A 506 -16.66 -6.03 -22.85
N GLU A 507 -16.36 -5.50 -24.04
CA GLU A 507 -16.42 -6.26 -25.27
C GLU A 507 -15.28 -7.25 -25.45
N ALA A 508 -15.43 -8.15 -26.40
CA ALA A 508 -14.40 -9.10 -26.77
C ALA A 508 -13.11 -8.39 -27.23
N GLY A 509 -11.96 -8.84 -26.73
CA GLY A 509 -10.67 -8.24 -27.04
C GLY A 509 -10.37 -6.89 -26.40
N ARG A 510 -11.21 -6.45 -25.45
CA ARG A 510 -11.07 -5.18 -24.71
C ARG A 510 -10.93 -5.42 -23.21
N TYR A 511 -10.41 -4.45 -22.50
CA TYR A 511 -10.06 -4.52 -21.08
C TYR A 511 -10.49 -3.26 -20.34
N MET A 512 -10.77 -3.40 -19.03
CA MET A 512 -11.03 -2.26 -18.15
C MET A 512 -9.86 -2.06 -17.19
N MET A 513 -9.44 -0.80 -17.05
CA MET A 513 -8.27 -0.37 -16.30
C MET A 513 -8.67 0.56 -15.16
N LEU A 514 -8.26 0.26 -13.92
CA LEU A 514 -8.45 1.13 -12.76
C LEU A 514 -7.10 1.50 -12.14
N GLY A 515 -7.05 2.68 -11.53
CA GLY A 515 -5.92 3.06 -10.68
C GLY A 515 -6.14 2.59 -9.25
N ASP A 516 -5.06 2.18 -8.58
CA ASP A 516 -5.11 1.75 -7.18
C ASP A 516 -5.44 2.92 -6.24
N ASN A 517 -5.09 4.16 -6.61
CA ASN A 517 -5.57 5.37 -5.94
C ASN A 517 -6.94 5.78 -6.51
N SER A 518 -7.94 4.95 -6.21
CA SER A 518 -9.26 5.00 -6.83
C SER A 518 -9.93 6.39 -6.85
N PRO A 519 -9.97 7.16 -5.74
CA PRO A 519 -10.63 8.48 -5.74
C PRO A 519 -9.94 9.50 -6.66
N TRP A 520 -8.63 9.34 -6.92
CA TRP A 520 -7.80 10.32 -7.63
C TRP A 520 -7.20 9.77 -8.94
N SER A 521 -7.79 8.71 -9.47
CA SER A 521 -7.33 8.10 -10.71
C SER A 521 -8.19 8.50 -11.89
N ARG A 522 -7.59 9.13 -12.90
CA ARG A 522 -8.21 9.23 -14.21
C ARG A 522 -8.00 7.91 -14.95
N ASP A 523 -9.01 7.06 -14.95
CA ASP A 523 -9.00 5.71 -15.51
C ASP A 523 -10.29 5.40 -16.31
N SER A 524 -10.55 4.14 -16.60
CA SER A 524 -11.69 3.69 -17.38
C SER A 524 -13.04 4.30 -16.94
N ARG A 525 -13.24 4.56 -15.65
CA ARG A 525 -14.45 5.18 -15.13
C ARG A 525 -14.68 6.61 -15.61
N ALA A 526 -13.60 7.32 -15.94
CA ALA A 526 -13.60 8.73 -16.35
C ALA A 526 -13.55 8.94 -17.86
N TRP A 527 -13.07 7.95 -18.64
CA TRP A 527 -12.82 8.16 -20.08
C TRP A 527 -14.10 8.21 -20.92
N GLY A 528 -15.15 7.54 -20.57
CA GLY A 528 -16.40 7.52 -21.35
C GLY A 528 -17.19 8.83 -21.37
N ARG A 529 -16.83 9.79 -20.51
CA ARG A 529 -17.43 11.13 -20.45
C ARG A 529 -16.62 12.19 -21.20
N ALA A 530 -15.49 11.80 -21.79
CA ALA A 530 -14.65 12.73 -22.53
C ALA A 530 -15.41 13.24 -23.74
N ASP A 531 -15.63 14.53 -23.70
CA ASP A 531 -15.98 15.46 -24.75
C ASP A 531 -16.27 14.82 -26.12
N GLN A 532 -17.49 14.99 -26.61
CA GLN A 532 -17.94 14.64 -27.97
C GLN A 532 -17.06 15.24 -29.10
N THR A 533 -15.91 15.79 -28.72
CA THR A 533 -14.98 16.52 -29.60
C THR A 533 -13.77 15.72 -30.07
N THR A 534 -13.56 14.47 -29.63
CA THR A 534 -12.49 13.64 -30.19
C THR A 534 -13.03 12.87 -31.40
N PRO A 535 -12.89 13.41 -32.61
CA PRO A 535 -13.35 12.72 -33.81
C PRO A 535 -12.32 11.66 -34.19
N ASN A 536 -12.82 10.45 -34.47
CA ASN A 536 -12.17 9.43 -35.25
C ASN A 536 -10.98 8.70 -34.59
N ASP A 537 -11.27 7.83 -33.61
CA ASP A 537 -10.40 6.69 -33.37
C ASP A 537 -10.87 5.54 -34.31
N PRO A 538 -10.19 5.26 -35.41
CA PRO A 538 -10.59 4.22 -36.36
C PRO A 538 -10.51 2.80 -35.78
N GLU A 539 -9.72 2.58 -34.70
CA GLU A 539 -9.63 1.28 -34.03
C GLU A 539 -10.81 1.02 -33.08
N ARG A 540 -11.53 2.07 -32.67
CA ARG A 540 -12.70 1.95 -31.78
C ARG A 540 -14.00 1.62 -32.48
N GLY A 541 -14.03 1.66 -33.79
CA GLY A 541 -15.28 1.57 -34.53
C GLY A 541 -16.29 2.59 -34.02
N TRP A 542 -15.84 3.83 -33.81
CA TRP A 542 -16.69 4.94 -33.42
C TRP A 542 -17.66 5.21 -34.55
N ASP A 543 -18.86 4.69 -34.39
CA ASP A 543 -19.96 4.81 -35.37
C ASP A 543 -20.76 6.09 -35.20
N GLY A 544 -20.28 7.02 -34.37
CA GLY A 544 -21.03 8.24 -34.03
C GLY A 544 -22.24 8.01 -33.11
N SER A 545 -22.38 6.81 -32.53
CA SER A 545 -23.50 6.45 -31.66
C SER A 545 -23.44 7.07 -30.26
N GLY A 546 -22.37 7.81 -29.92
CA GLY A 546 -22.17 8.39 -28.60
C GLY A 546 -21.86 7.34 -27.51
N ARG A 547 -21.38 6.18 -27.91
CA ARG A 547 -21.06 5.09 -26.99
C ARG A 547 -19.91 5.47 -26.07
N GLU A 548 -20.13 5.34 -24.78
CA GLU A 548 -19.11 5.51 -23.77
C GLU A 548 -18.00 4.45 -23.98
N SER A 549 -16.75 4.89 -24.05
CA SER A 549 -15.61 3.99 -24.31
C SER A 549 -14.64 3.97 -23.13
N TRP A 550 -15.02 3.24 -22.10
CA TRP A 550 -14.13 2.96 -20.96
C TRP A 550 -13.11 1.84 -21.20
N GLU A 551 -13.14 1.22 -22.36
CA GLU A 551 -12.40 0.01 -22.69
C GLU A 551 -11.07 0.31 -23.38
N VAL A 552 -10.05 -0.47 -23.05
CA VAL A 552 -8.74 -0.43 -23.70
C VAL A 552 -8.61 -1.64 -24.63
N PRO A 553 -8.49 -1.43 -25.97
CA PRO A 553 -8.23 -2.50 -26.91
C PRO A 553 -6.93 -3.24 -26.63
N ARG A 554 -6.90 -4.56 -26.89
CA ARG A 554 -5.69 -5.38 -26.71
C ARG A 554 -4.44 -4.82 -27.42
N ALA A 555 -4.62 -4.26 -28.61
CA ALA A 555 -3.54 -3.71 -29.43
C ALA A 555 -2.82 -2.51 -28.76
N LEU A 556 -3.49 -1.80 -27.88
CA LEU A 556 -2.93 -0.64 -27.19
C LEU A 556 -2.17 -1.03 -25.91
N ILE A 557 -2.27 -2.27 -25.45
CA ILE A 557 -1.52 -2.76 -24.29
C ILE A 557 -0.09 -3.02 -24.70
N THR A 558 0.85 -2.26 -24.14
CA THR A 558 2.27 -2.33 -24.48
C THR A 558 3.05 -3.30 -23.62
N GLY A 559 2.67 -3.45 -22.33
CA GLY A 559 3.38 -4.37 -21.45
C GLY A 559 2.80 -4.47 -20.05
N ARG A 560 3.37 -5.37 -19.26
CA ARG A 560 3.10 -5.59 -17.86
C ARG A 560 4.27 -5.13 -17.01
N ALA A 561 4.04 -4.31 -16.00
CA ALA A 561 5.04 -3.99 -14.99
C ALA A 561 5.33 -5.22 -14.12
N PHE A 562 6.60 -5.48 -13.83
CA PHE A 562 6.98 -6.65 -13.04
C PHE A 562 7.91 -6.32 -11.87
N SER A 563 8.60 -5.18 -11.89
CA SER A 563 9.44 -4.78 -10.76
C SER A 563 9.62 -3.27 -10.67
N VAL A 564 9.69 -2.77 -9.43
CA VAL A 564 10.27 -1.48 -9.10
C VAL A 564 11.77 -1.72 -8.95
N TYR A 565 12.57 -1.18 -9.86
CA TYR A 565 14.02 -1.41 -9.85
C TYR A 565 14.82 -0.25 -9.29
N TRP A 566 14.25 0.94 -9.27
CA TRP A 566 14.90 2.14 -8.76
C TRP A 566 13.90 3.03 -8.05
N PRO A 567 13.73 2.83 -6.75
CA PRO A 567 12.93 3.71 -5.92
C PRO A 567 13.63 5.06 -5.70
N HIS A 568 12.95 6.00 -5.08
CA HIS A 568 13.52 7.31 -4.77
C HIS A 568 14.72 7.22 -3.81
N PHE A 569 15.59 8.23 -3.86
CA PHE A 569 16.72 8.35 -2.95
C PHE A 569 16.28 8.88 -1.60
N GLN A 570 16.72 8.22 -0.54
CA GLN A 570 16.57 8.70 0.84
C GLN A 570 17.83 9.41 1.33
N PRO A 571 17.70 10.51 2.08
CA PRO A 571 18.84 11.16 2.71
C PRO A 571 19.40 10.30 3.85
N VAL A 572 20.71 9.99 3.80
CA VAL A 572 21.41 9.26 4.90
C VAL A 572 21.43 10.10 6.18
N TRP A 573 21.53 11.43 6.03
CA TRP A 573 21.43 12.38 7.14
C TRP A 573 20.27 13.35 6.91
N PRO A 574 19.07 13.06 7.44
CA PRO A 574 17.87 13.85 7.19
C PRO A 574 17.97 15.32 7.60
N LYS A 575 18.82 15.61 8.60
CA LYS A 575 19.00 16.97 9.14
C LYS A 575 20.05 17.80 8.40
N PHE A 576 20.87 17.20 7.52
CA PHE A 576 21.90 17.93 6.80
C PHE A 576 21.43 18.33 5.41
N ARG A 577 21.37 19.65 5.16
CA ARG A 577 20.90 20.21 3.88
C ARG A 577 22.02 21.01 3.21
N LEU A 578 22.27 20.76 1.93
CA LEU A 578 23.12 21.59 1.07
C LEU A 578 22.34 22.66 0.29
N GLY A 579 21.02 22.75 0.51
CA GLY A 579 20.10 23.66 -0.14
C GLY A 579 18.67 23.27 0.15
N PRO A 580 17.68 24.02 -0.34
CA PRO A 580 16.27 23.73 -0.06
C PRO A 580 15.84 22.34 -0.51
N ASP A 581 16.46 21.80 -1.58
CA ASP A 581 16.05 20.56 -2.22
C ASP A 581 17.12 19.46 -2.21
N LEU A 582 18.31 19.70 -1.61
CA LEU A 582 19.42 18.74 -1.64
C LEU A 582 19.87 18.36 -0.24
N ARG A 583 19.65 17.11 0.11
CA ARG A 583 20.18 16.47 1.34
C ARG A 583 21.27 15.48 0.95
N LEU A 584 22.43 15.56 1.58
CA LEU A 584 23.56 14.67 1.32
C LEU A 584 23.99 13.96 2.62
N PRO A 585 24.60 12.79 2.48
CA PRO A 585 24.60 11.93 1.30
C PRO A 585 23.22 11.27 1.08
N ALA A 586 22.88 10.94 -0.17
CA ALA A 586 21.66 10.22 -0.51
C ALA A 586 21.99 8.75 -0.80
N ARG A 587 21.15 7.85 -0.35
CA ARG A 587 21.18 6.43 -0.69
C ARG A 587 19.89 6.01 -1.38
N PRO A 588 19.92 5.01 -2.28
CA PRO A 588 18.68 4.43 -2.81
C PRO A 588 17.86 3.82 -1.65
N ASN A 589 16.56 3.97 -1.68
CA ASN A 589 15.65 3.27 -0.77
C ASN A 589 15.50 1.81 -1.22
N LEU A 590 16.53 0.98 -0.93
CA LEU A 590 16.56 -0.41 -1.40
C LEU A 590 15.43 -1.28 -0.84
N GLU A 591 14.77 -0.87 0.23
CA GLU A 591 13.63 -1.55 0.83
C GLU A 591 12.39 -1.52 -0.08
N GLU A 592 12.32 -0.52 -0.97
CA GLU A 592 11.27 -0.38 -1.97
C GLU A 592 11.56 -1.12 -3.29
N VAL A 593 12.73 -1.73 -3.46
CA VAL A 593 13.01 -2.61 -4.60
C VAL A 593 12.20 -3.87 -4.44
N ARG A 594 11.20 -4.07 -5.30
CA ARG A 594 10.25 -5.17 -5.16
C ARG A 594 9.71 -5.66 -6.49
N TRP A 595 9.22 -6.90 -6.48
CA TRP A 595 8.43 -7.44 -7.58
C TRP A 595 7.00 -6.88 -7.52
N ILE A 596 6.44 -6.60 -8.68
CA ILE A 596 5.04 -6.21 -8.86
C ILE A 596 4.31 -7.48 -9.33
N HIS A 597 3.40 -7.95 -8.54
CA HIS A 597 2.63 -9.16 -8.82
C HIS A 597 1.26 -8.84 -9.40
#